data_17f0df6426f4226197ec3694acf88fe1
#
_entry.id   17f0df6426f4226197ec3694acf88fe1
#
_cell.length_a   1.000
_cell.length_b   1.000
_cell.length_c   1.000
_cell.angle_alpha   90.00
_cell.angle_beta   90.00
_cell.angle_gamma   90.00
#
_symmetry.space_group_name_H-M   'P 1'
#
loop_
_entity.id
_entity.type
_entity.pdbx_description
1 polymer ?
#
loop_
_entity_poly.entity_id
_entity_poly.type
_entity_poly.pdbx_seq_one_letter_code
_entity_poly.pdbx_strand_id
1 'polypeptide(L)'
;MNKKIFLTGSVAAVLTCAPCAAQHGKYQLKDVQRSRILIDTRYDTAKDTMAVRFLAPYKHIVDSIMSPVVAQSDHYMTAHRPESGLSNLLADILVWAAKEYNERVDFAVYNMGGIRAALPKGNVTVGDVNDIAPFENKICFLTLTGDKVLELFRQIAHTGGEGVSKGVCLSLSQRNTLQYASLNGKQIDPKAKYRIATIDYLAQGNDKLEAFKAKTDFNAPQDPSNNSRYIILNYFKAMTAEGKTIDSRTEGRIAYFSTDEEPPAVKAM
;
A
#
# COMPACT_ATOMS: atom_id res chain seq x y z
N MET A 1 9.85 -6.35 101.68
CA MET A 1 8.99 -5.95 100.54
C MET A 1 9.89 -5.64 99.33
N ASN A 2 10.13 -6.63 98.50
CA ASN A 2 11.08 -6.53 97.38
C ASN A 2 10.28 -6.43 96.07
N LYS A 3 10.38 -5.29 95.41
CA LYS A 3 9.87 -5.10 94.05
C LYS A 3 10.98 -5.49 93.08
N LYS A 4 10.74 -6.55 92.34
CA LYS A 4 11.59 -6.94 91.17
C LYS A 4 11.11 -6.15 89.95
N ILE A 5 12.04 -5.39 89.39
CA ILE A 5 11.84 -4.69 88.11
C ILE A 5 12.30 -5.65 87.00
N PHE A 6 11.39 -6.04 86.12
CA PHE A 6 11.70 -6.76 84.91
C PHE A 6 12.04 -5.73 83.81
N LEU A 7 13.29 -5.79 83.33
CA LEU A 7 13.77 -5.01 82.17
C LEU A 7 13.59 -5.83 80.90
N THR A 8 12.59 -5.53 80.09
CA THR A 8 12.41 -6.15 78.79
C THR A 8 13.23 -5.39 77.76
N GLY A 9 14.32 -6.02 77.32
CA GLY A 9 15.14 -5.51 76.25
C GLY A 9 14.51 -5.81 74.89
N SER A 10 14.13 -4.78 74.19
CA SER A 10 13.73 -4.86 72.76
C SER A 10 14.98 -4.94 71.88
N VAL A 11 15.22 -6.07 71.24
CA VAL A 11 16.22 -6.18 70.19
C VAL A 11 15.63 -5.67 68.88
N ALA A 12 16.06 -4.51 68.43
CA ALA A 12 15.72 -3.99 67.12
C ALA A 12 16.67 -4.65 66.09
N ALA A 13 16.11 -5.56 65.25
CA ALA A 13 16.86 -6.11 64.12
C ALA A 13 16.88 -5.05 63.03
N VAL A 14 17.99 -4.45 62.78
CA VAL A 14 18.27 -3.56 61.64
C VAL A 14 18.54 -4.46 60.42
N LEU A 15 17.55 -4.62 59.55
CA LEU A 15 17.74 -5.20 58.22
C LEU A 15 18.50 -4.17 57.36
N THR A 16 19.81 -4.39 57.19
CA THR A 16 20.60 -3.67 56.18
C THR A 16 20.30 -4.29 54.83
N CYS A 17 19.44 -3.65 54.04
CA CYS A 17 19.37 -3.91 52.61
C CYS A 17 20.69 -3.46 51.97
N ALA A 18 21.54 -4.41 51.65
CA ALA A 18 22.69 -4.14 50.80
C ALA A 18 22.15 -3.77 49.37
N PRO A 19 22.56 -2.65 48.79
CA PRO A 19 22.19 -2.36 47.41
C PRO A 19 22.83 -3.44 46.53
N CYS A 20 21.99 -4.19 45.84
CA CYS A 20 22.44 -5.10 44.79
C CYS A 20 22.93 -4.22 43.63
N ALA A 21 24.21 -3.91 43.62
CA ALA A 21 24.88 -3.25 42.51
C ALA A 21 24.83 -4.22 41.33
N ALA A 22 23.91 -3.96 40.39
CA ALA A 22 23.92 -4.64 39.11
C ALA A 22 25.26 -4.37 38.45
N GLN A 23 26.13 -5.38 38.43
CA GLN A 23 27.34 -5.34 37.64
C GLN A 23 26.93 -5.23 36.17
N HIS A 24 26.88 -4.01 35.65
CA HIS A 24 26.91 -3.80 34.22
C HIS A 24 28.25 -4.27 33.68
N GLY A 25 28.32 -5.54 33.34
CA GLY A 25 29.43 -6.07 32.58
C GLY A 25 29.55 -5.25 31.29
N LYS A 26 30.61 -4.48 31.19
CA LYS A 26 30.92 -3.78 29.93
C LYS A 26 31.31 -4.84 28.91
N TYR A 27 30.35 -5.29 28.13
CA TYR A 27 30.64 -6.12 26.98
C TYR A 27 31.33 -5.25 25.93
N GLN A 28 32.54 -5.64 25.52
CA GLN A 28 33.20 -5.06 24.37
C GLN A 28 33.06 -5.99 23.19
N LEU A 29 32.54 -5.43 22.08
CA LEU A 29 32.53 -6.15 20.83
C LEU A 29 33.97 -6.37 20.36
N LYS A 30 34.45 -7.63 20.37
CA LYS A 30 35.83 -7.95 20.01
C LYS A 30 35.99 -8.24 18.52
N ASP A 31 34.98 -8.83 17.90
CA ASP A 31 35.04 -9.19 16.49
C ASP A 31 33.62 -9.37 15.93
N VAL A 32 33.42 -9.06 14.65
CA VAL A 32 32.18 -9.31 13.89
C VAL A 32 32.58 -10.08 12.64
N GLN A 33 32.28 -11.37 12.64
CA GLN A 33 32.42 -12.18 11.43
C GLN A 33 31.08 -12.17 10.66
N ARG A 34 31.14 -11.82 9.39
CA ARG A 34 30.03 -11.83 8.49
C ARG A 34 30.25 -12.89 7.40
N SER A 35 29.34 -13.84 7.32
CA SER A 35 29.27 -14.75 6.19
C SER A 35 28.04 -14.46 5.34
N ARG A 36 28.15 -14.58 4.02
CA ARG A 36 27.06 -14.51 3.08
C ARG A 36 26.92 -15.84 2.37
N ILE A 37 25.82 -16.51 2.61
CA ILE A 37 25.47 -17.74 1.90
C ILE A 37 24.46 -17.35 0.82
N LEU A 38 24.85 -17.49 -0.44
CA LEU A 38 23.93 -17.34 -1.57
C LEU A 38 23.17 -18.65 -1.73
N ILE A 39 21.86 -18.58 -1.63
CA ILE A 39 20.99 -19.68 -1.96
C ILE A 39 20.78 -19.64 -3.48
N ASP A 40 21.39 -20.59 -4.16
CA ASP A 40 21.37 -20.73 -5.61
C ASP A 40 21.14 -22.20 -6.00
N THR A 41 21.24 -22.53 -7.27
CA THR A 41 20.98 -23.88 -7.82
C THR A 41 21.84 -25.00 -7.18
N ARG A 42 22.91 -24.69 -6.45
CA ARG A 42 23.69 -25.69 -5.70
C ARG A 42 22.88 -26.35 -4.59
N TYR A 43 21.83 -25.70 -4.10
CA TYR A 43 20.92 -26.22 -3.08
C TYR A 43 19.73 -26.96 -3.65
N ASP A 44 19.54 -26.96 -4.98
CA ASP A 44 18.43 -27.65 -5.66
C ASP A 44 18.69 -29.15 -5.87
N THR A 45 19.88 -29.65 -5.49
CA THR A 45 20.34 -31.01 -5.82
C THR A 45 19.71 -32.11 -4.97
N ALA A 46 19.15 -31.81 -3.83
CA ALA A 46 18.48 -32.76 -2.93
C ALA A 46 16.98 -32.48 -2.87
N LYS A 47 16.22 -33.02 -3.82
CA LYS A 47 14.74 -32.99 -3.71
C LYS A 47 14.30 -33.92 -2.59
N ASP A 48 13.73 -33.36 -1.53
CA ASP A 48 12.99 -34.16 -0.56
C ASP A 48 11.75 -34.77 -1.25
N THR A 49 11.91 -36.03 -1.67
CA THR A 49 10.86 -36.74 -2.41
C THR A 49 9.59 -36.97 -1.58
N MET A 50 9.71 -37.02 -0.25
CA MET A 50 8.55 -37.17 0.66
C MET A 50 7.77 -35.84 0.71
N ALA A 51 8.46 -34.71 0.90
CA ALA A 51 7.83 -33.39 0.89
C ALA A 51 7.17 -33.09 -0.48
N VAL A 52 7.86 -33.40 -1.57
CA VAL A 52 7.30 -33.22 -2.92
C VAL A 52 6.03 -34.05 -3.13
N ARG A 53 6.01 -35.32 -2.71
CA ARG A 53 4.82 -36.19 -2.81
C ARG A 53 3.67 -35.68 -1.94
N PHE A 54 3.98 -35.24 -0.72
CA PHE A 54 2.97 -34.70 0.20
C PHE A 54 2.33 -33.42 -0.37
N LEU A 55 3.15 -32.53 -0.93
CA LEU A 55 2.70 -31.24 -1.45
C LEU A 55 2.06 -31.33 -2.85
N ALA A 56 2.33 -32.40 -3.62
CA ALA A 56 1.90 -32.52 -5.01
C ALA A 56 0.39 -32.29 -5.23
N PRO A 57 -0.55 -32.88 -4.46
CA PRO A 57 -1.98 -32.66 -4.67
C PRO A 57 -2.38 -31.21 -4.40
N TYR A 58 -1.80 -30.56 -3.38
CA TYR A 58 -2.07 -29.16 -3.07
C TYR A 58 -1.51 -28.25 -4.15
N LYS A 59 -0.28 -28.52 -4.60
CA LYS A 59 0.35 -27.77 -5.68
C LYS A 59 -0.48 -27.84 -6.95
N HIS A 60 -0.97 -29.02 -7.31
CA HIS A 60 -1.82 -29.19 -8.50
C HIS A 60 -3.08 -28.33 -8.44
N ILE A 61 -3.75 -28.27 -7.28
CA ILE A 61 -4.94 -27.43 -7.09
C ILE A 61 -4.56 -25.94 -7.23
N VAL A 62 -3.50 -25.50 -6.56
CA VAL A 62 -3.03 -24.12 -6.61
C VAL A 62 -2.65 -23.75 -8.04
N ASP A 63 -1.85 -24.57 -8.71
CA ASP A 63 -1.42 -24.32 -10.10
C ASP A 63 -2.62 -24.23 -11.05
N SER A 64 -3.66 -25.07 -10.89
CA SER A 64 -4.85 -25.02 -11.74
C SER A 64 -5.64 -23.70 -11.61
N ILE A 65 -5.58 -23.06 -10.45
CA ILE A 65 -6.27 -21.80 -10.16
C ILE A 65 -5.40 -20.59 -10.54
N MET A 66 -4.10 -20.64 -10.25
CA MET A 66 -3.19 -19.49 -10.33
C MET A 66 -2.46 -19.37 -11.66
N SER A 67 -2.29 -20.49 -12.42
CA SER A 67 -1.56 -20.47 -13.70
C SER A 67 -2.34 -19.97 -14.93
N PRO A 68 -3.69 -19.90 -14.95
CA PRO A 68 -4.37 -19.39 -16.14
C PRO A 68 -3.92 -17.98 -16.51
N VAL A 69 -3.57 -17.80 -17.79
CA VAL A 69 -3.20 -16.50 -18.36
C VAL A 69 -4.48 -15.67 -18.54
N VAL A 70 -4.50 -14.45 -18.04
CA VAL A 70 -5.65 -13.53 -18.06
C VAL A 70 -5.42 -12.31 -18.95
N ALA A 71 -4.16 -11.96 -19.22
CA ALA A 71 -3.80 -10.83 -20.09
C ALA A 71 -2.39 -10.98 -20.66
N GLN A 72 -2.05 -10.02 -21.52
CA GLN A 72 -0.69 -9.76 -22.00
C GLN A 72 -0.29 -8.37 -21.54
N SER A 73 0.91 -8.21 -20.99
CA SER A 73 1.49 -6.91 -20.67
C SER A 73 2.59 -6.53 -21.64
N ASP A 74 2.58 -5.29 -22.12
CA ASP A 74 3.56 -4.77 -23.08
C ASP A 74 4.97 -4.69 -22.50
N HIS A 75 5.07 -4.35 -21.21
CA HIS A 75 6.36 -4.22 -20.53
C HIS A 75 6.25 -4.56 -19.04
N TYR A 76 7.40 -4.69 -18.40
CA TYR A 76 7.50 -4.89 -16.96
C TYR A 76 7.15 -3.61 -16.21
N MET A 77 6.21 -3.67 -15.25
CA MET A 77 5.78 -2.53 -14.45
C MET A 77 5.98 -2.78 -12.97
N THR A 78 6.70 -1.86 -12.31
CA THR A 78 6.88 -1.84 -10.85
C THR A 78 6.08 -0.70 -10.23
N ALA A 79 5.83 -0.81 -8.92
CA ALA A 79 5.29 0.30 -8.13
C ALA A 79 6.43 1.04 -7.42
N HIS A 80 6.49 2.35 -7.59
CA HIS A 80 7.43 3.25 -6.91
C HIS A 80 6.85 4.66 -6.80
N ARG A 81 7.30 5.40 -5.81
CA ARG A 81 6.95 6.82 -5.61
C ARG A 81 7.86 7.74 -6.43
N PRO A 82 7.40 8.91 -6.83
CA PRO A 82 6.08 9.50 -6.57
C PRO A 82 4.98 8.92 -7.44
N GLU A 83 5.29 8.41 -8.62
CA GLU A 83 4.39 7.88 -9.65
C GLU A 83 5.02 6.66 -10.29
N SER A 84 4.21 5.70 -10.72
CA SER A 84 4.65 4.55 -11.51
C SER A 84 3.54 4.08 -12.46
N GLY A 85 3.91 3.41 -13.54
CA GLY A 85 2.92 2.85 -14.47
C GLY A 85 1.95 1.90 -13.76
N LEU A 86 2.45 1.05 -12.86
CA LEU A 86 1.59 0.11 -12.13
C LEU A 86 0.62 0.79 -11.16
N SER A 87 1.07 1.82 -10.44
CA SER A 87 0.16 2.55 -9.54
C SER A 87 -0.90 3.35 -10.31
N ASN A 88 -0.52 3.91 -11.46
CA ASN A 88 -1.46 4.57 -12.37
C ASN A 88 -2.51 3.59 -12.88
N LEU A 89 -2.08 2.42 -13.34
CA LEU A 89 -2.95 1.35 -13.81
C LEU A 89 -4.00 0.96 -12.78
N LEU A 90 -3.57 0.69 -11.54
CA LEU A 90 -4.48 0.24 -10.49
C LEU A 90 -5.50 1.32 -10.10
N ALA A 91 -5.10 2.59 -10.08
CA ALA A 91 -6.02 3.69 -9.84
C ALA A 91 -7.02 3.87 -11.02
N ASP A 92 -6.56 3.72 -12.27
CA ASP A 92 -7.43 3.80 -13.45
C ASP A 92 -8.42 2.63 -13.50
N ILE A 93 -8.01 1.43 -13.05
CA ILE A 93 -8.90 0.28 -12.93
C ILE A 93 -10.07 0.57 -11.98
N LEU A 94 -9.85 1.30 -10.87
CA LEU A 94 -10.95 1.68 -9.97
C LEU A 94 -11.94 2.62 -10.65
N VAL A 95 -11.47 3.54 -11.51
CA VAL A 95 -12.35 4.41 -12.31
C VAL A 95 -13.13 3.60 -13.35
N TRP A 96 -12.46 2.65 -14.02
CA TRP A 96 -13.11 1.76 -14.99
C TRP A 96 -14.21 0.93 -14.33
N ALA A 97 -13.94 0.37 -13.15
CA ALA A 97 -14.87 -0.48 -12.41
C ALA A 97 -16.07 0.29 -11.86
N ALA A 98 -15.97 1.60 -11.65
CA ALA A 98 -17.06 2.41 -11.09
C ALA A 98 -18.37 2.26 -11.86
N LYS A 99 -18.31 2.02 -13.17
CA LYS A 99 -19.48 1.83 -14.04
C LYS A 99 -20.30 0.60 -13.67
N GLU A 100 -19.66 -0.47 -13.20
CA GLU A 100 -20.34 -1.70 -12.79
C GLU A 100 -21.20 -1.49 -11.54
N TYR A 101 -20.87 -0.45 -10.77
CA TYR A 101 -21.59 -0.05 -9.54
C TYR A 101 -22.52 1.15 -9.75
N ASN A 102 -22.79 1.55 -11.01
CA ASN A 102 -23.55 2.75 -11.36
C ASN A 102 -22.99 4.04 -10.75
N GLU A 103 -21.69 4.10 -10.54
CA GLU A 103 -20.98 5.25 -9.98
C GLU A 103 -20.29 6.05 -11.07
N ARG A 104 -20.31 7.37 -10.89
CA ARG A 104 -19.55 8.33 -11.70
C ARG A 104 -18.57 9.02 -10.81
N VAL A 105 -17.30 8.68 -10.95
CA VAL A 105 -16.22 9.20 -10.11
C VAL A 105 -15.44 10.27 -10.87
N ASP A 106 -14.99 11.27 -10.11
CA ASP A 106 -14.13 12.34 -10.64
C ASP A 106 -12.68 11.86 -10.73
N PHE A 107 -12.23 11.05 -9.76
CA PHE A 107 -10.91 10.42 -9.74
C PHE A 107 -10.89 9.22 -8.79
N ALA A 108 -9.76 8.50 -8.80
CA ALA A 108 -9.51 7.40 -7.86
C ALA A 108 -8.15 7.52 -7.19
N VAL A 109 -8.04 6.88 -6.01
CA VAL A 109 -6.80 6.73 -5.26
C VAL A 109 -6.60 5.27 -4.89
N TYR A 110 -5.41 4.74 -5.18
CA TYR A 110 -4.96 3.40 -4.80
C TYR A 110 -3.67 3.50 -3.97
N ASN A 111 -3.57 2.75 -2.88
CA ASN A 111 -2.40 2.87 -2.01
C ASN A 111 -1.17 2.14 -2.55
N MET A 112 -0.05 2.84 -2.57
CA MET A 112 1.22 2.29 -3.05
C MET A 112 1.68 1.11 -2.19
N GLY A 113 1.47 1.17 -0.88
CA GLY A 113 1.82 0.10 0.07
C GLY A 113 1.04 -1.19 -0.13
N GLY A 114 -0.12 -1.14 -0.78
CA GLY A 114 -0.95 -2.28 -1.13
C GLY A 114 -0.46 -3.08 -2.34
N ILE A 115 0.44 -2.50 -3.15
CA ILE A 115 1.03 -3.14 -4.33
C ILE A 115 2.24 -3.95 -3.89
N ARG A 116 2.16 -5.30 -3.98
CA ARG A 116 3.13 -6.18 -3.34
C ARG A 116 4.07 -6.89 -4.31
N ALA A 117 3.77 -6.85 -5.61
CA ALA A 117 4.59 -7.40 -6.67
C ALA A 117 4.58 -6.50 -7.90
N ALA A 118 5.46 -6.78 -8.85
CA ALA A 118 5.47 -6.14 -10.17
C ALA A 118 4.60 -6.91 -11.15
N LEU A 119 4.08 -6.23 -12.16
CA LEU A 119 3.43 -6.86 -13.30
C LEU A 119 4.50 -7.32 -14.30
N PRO A 120 4.57 -8.62 -14.66
CA PRO A 120 5.56 -9.10 -15.60
C PRO A 120 5.29 -8.61 -17.03
N LYS A 121 6.31 -8.57 -17.86
CA LYS A 121 6.16 -8.44 -19.32
C LYS A 121 5.69 -9.76 -19.93
N GLY A 122 4.79 -9.71 -20.90
CA GLY A 122 4.26 -10.87 -21.60
C GLY A 122 3.03 -11.43 -20.90
N ASN A 123 2.96 -12.75 -20.74
CA ASN A 123 1.82 -13.42 -20.11
C ASN A 123 1.65 -12.98 -18.66
N VAL A 124 0.42 -12.59 -18.33
CA VAL A 124 0.00 -12.28 -16.97
C VAL A 124 -1.00 -13.32 -16.51
N THR A 125 -0.71 -13.97 -15.39
CA THR A 125 -1.54 -15.03 -14.81
C THR A 125 -2.44 -14.53 -13.69
N VAL A 126 -3.38 -15.35 -13.25
CA VAL A 126 -4.16 -15.10 -12.03
C VAL A 126 -3.24 -14.96 -10.81
N GLY A 127 -2.17 -15.78 -10.75
CA GLY A 127 -1.17 -15.71 -9.68
C GLY A 127 -0.46 -14.36 -9.63
N ASP A 128 -0.05 -13.81 -10.78
CA ASP A 128 0.58 -12.47 -10.83
C ASP A 128 -0.33 -11.39 -10.26
N VAL A 129 -1.63 -11.45 -10.59
CA VAL A 129 -2.61 -10.50 -10.03
C VAL A 129 -2.79 -10.69 -8.53
N ASN A 130 -2.80 -11.95 -8.06
CA ASN A 130 -2.85 -12.24 -6.64
C ASN A 130 -1.62 -11.69 -5.90
N ASP A 131 -0.44 -11.80 -6.48
CA ASP A 131 0.79 -11.31 -5.89
C ASP A 131 0.86 -9.77 -5.88
N ILE A 132 0.32 -9.10 -6.89
CA ILE A 132 0.20 -7.65 -6.95
C ILE A 132 -0.77 -7.13 -5.88
N ALA A 133 -1.95 -7.75 -5.74
CA ALA A 133 -3.02 -7.32 -4.85
C ALA A 133 -3.47 -8.48 -3.92
N PRO A 134 -2.64 -8.92 -2.94
CA PRO A 134 -2.94 -10.08 -2.11
C PRO A 134 -4.02 -9.83 -1.05
N PHE A 135 -4.37 -8.57 -0.79
CA PHE A 135 -5.33 -8.20 0.23
C PHE A 135 -6.77 -8.32 -0.27
N GLU A 136 -7.70 -8.62 0.63
CA GLU A 136 -9.12 -8.70 0.32
C GLU A 136 -9.82 -7.32 0.44
N ASN A 137 -9.16 -6.29 -0.04
CA ASN A 137 -9.74 -4.95 -0.06
C ASN A 137 -10.90 -4.86 -1.05
N LYS A 138 -11.92 -4.10 -0.67
CA LYS A 138 -13.09 -3.85 -1.51
C LYS A 138 -13.02 -2.46 -2.10
N ILE A 139 -13.49 -2.30 -3.35
CA ILE A 139 -13.69 -0.96 -3.90
C ILE A 139 -14.83 -0.28 -3.13
N CYS A 140 -14.67 0.99 -2.88
CA CYS A 140 -15.72 1.83 -2.33
C CYS A 140 -15.71 3.22 -2.98
N PHE A 141 -16.82 3.89 -2.84
CA PHE A 141 -17.07 5.20 -3.42
C PHE A 141 -17.50 6.15 -2.31
N LEU A 142 -16.94 7.34 -2.34
CA LEU A 142 -17.19 8.34 -1.31
C LEU A 142 -17.13 9.75 -1.90
N THR A 143 -17.73 10.69 -1.22
CA THR A 143 -17.71 12.09 -1.60
C THR A 143 -16.90 12.89 -0.58
N LEU A 144 -15.97 13.72 -1.07
CA LEU A 144 -15.28 14.73 -0.27
C LEU A 144 -15.61 16.14 -0.81
N THR A 145 -15.60 17.12 0.09
CA THR A 145 -15.56 18.54 -0.30
C THR A 145 -14.18 18.90 -0.83
N GLY A 146 -14.09 19.91 -1.68
CA GLY A 146 -12.81 20.25 -2.33
C GLY A 146 -11.72 20.69 -1.38
N ASP A 147 -12.07 21.30 -0.22
CA ASP A 147 -11.11 21.55 0.86
C ASP A 147 -10.51 20.25 1.41
N LYS A 148 -11.33 19.19 1.54
CA LYS A 148 -10.88 17.85 1.95
C LYS A 148 -10.11 17.12 0.85
N VAL A 149 -10.43 17.34 -0.41
CA VAL A 149 -9.61 16.86 -1.54
C VAL A 149 -8.23 17.51 -1.52
N LEU A 150 -8.14 18.81 -1.27
CA LEU A 150 -6.86 19.51 -1.13
C LEU A 150 -6.06 18.99 0.10
N GLU A 151 -6.74 18.67 1.19
CA GLU A 151 -6.13 18.03 2.35
C GLU A 151 -5.60 16.63 1.99
N LEU A 152 -6.39 15.82 1.29
CA LEU A 152 -5.99 14.51 0.79
C LEU A 152 -4.74 14.59 -0.10
N PHE A 153 -4.70 15.56 -1.02
CA PHE A 153 -3.55 15.74 -1.89
C PHE A 153 -2.29 16.20 -1.14
N ARG A 154 -2.44 16.99 -0.06
CA ARG A 154 -1.31 17.31 0.84
C ARG A 154 -0.82 16.07 1.58
N GLN A 155 -1.72 15.18 2.00
CA GLN A 155 -1.37 13.92 2.65
C GLN A 155 -0.68 12.97 1.66
N ILE A 156 -1.17 12.85 0.43
CA ILE A 156 -0.52 12.09 -0.64
C ILE A 156 0.88 12.65 -0.94
N ALA A 157 1.03 13.97 -1.00
CA ALA A 157 2.35 14.59 -1.18
C ALA A 157 3.29 14.24 0.00
N HIS A 158 2.79 14.31 1.24
CA HIS A 158 3.58 14.01 2.43
C HIS A 158 4.07 12.56 2.48
N THR A 159 3.31 11.60 1.96
CA THR A 159 3.76 10.20 1.82
C THR A 159 4.74 10.00 0.66
N GLY A 160 4.98 11.03 -0.15
CA GLY A 160 5.83 10.99 -1.33
C GLY A 160 5.13 10.48 -2.59
N GLY A 161 3.79 10.39 -2.58
CA GLY A 161 2.97 9.95 -3.70
C GLY A 161 2.19 8.66 -3.41
N GLU A 162 1.04 8.53 -4.03
CA GLU A 162 0.18 7.33 -4.05
C GLU A 162 -0.32 7.11 -5.50
N GLY A 163 -0.95 5.97 -5.77
CA GLY A 163 -1.60 5.77 -7.07
C GLY A 163 -2.79 6.72 -7.22
N VAL A 164 -2.78 7.55 -8.25
CA VAL A 164 -3.90 8.44 -8.60
C VAL A 164 -4.33 8.18 -10.03
N SER A 165 -5.63 8.27 -10.30
CA SER A 165 -6.17 8.04 -11.63
C SER A 165 -5.83 9.20 -12.60
N LYS A 166 -5.98 8.91 -13.89
CA LYS A 166 -5.82 9.88 -14.96
C LYS A 166 -6.65 11.14 -14.71
N GLY A 167 -6.08 12.29 -15.04
CA GLY A 167 -6.68 13.60 -14.81
C GLY A 167 -6.20 14.28 -13.53
N VAL A 168 -5.73 13.57 -12.52
CA VAL A 168 -5.08 14.15 -11.35
C VAL A 168 -3.67 14.61 -11.73
N CYS A 169 -3.30 15.82 -11.33
CA CYS A 169 -1.95 16.35 -11.49
C CYS A 169 -1.51 17.03 -10.20
N LEU A 170 -0.43 16.51 -9.58
CA LEU A 170 0.14 17.02 -8.34
C LEU A 170 1.62 17.36 -8.55
N SER A 171 2.03 18.57 -8.16
CA SER A 171 3.43 18.96 -8.09
C SER A 171 3.89 18.99 -6.64
N LEU A 172 4.98 18.31 -6.34
CA LEU A 172 5.56 18.16 -5.02
C LEU A 172 6.91 18.88 -4.95
N SER A 173 7.18 19.51 -3.80
CA SER A 173 8.54 19.96 -3.49
C SER A 173 9.45 18.78 -3.13
N GLN A 174 10.76 18.98 -3.14
CA GLN A 174 11.75 17.99 -2.67
C GLN A 174 11.56 17.59 -1.16
N ARG A 175 10.74 18.35 -0.42
CA ARG A 175 10.37 18.05 0.98
C ARG A 175 9.01 17.38 1.10
N ASN A 176 8.48 16.84 0.00
CA ASN A 176 7.16 16.18 -0.03
C ASN A 176 6.01 17.11 0.41
N THR A 177 6.06 18.39 0.05
CA THR A 177 4.95 19.32 0.26
C THR A 177 4.24 19.58 -1.06
N LEU A 178 2.91 19.61 -1.05
CA LEU A 178 2.10 19.93 -2.22
C LEU A 178 2.32 21.38 -2.64
N GLN A 179 2.73 21.59 -3.89
CA GLN A 179 2.91 22.92 -4.49
C GLN A 179 1.75 23.28 -5.43
N TYR A 180 1.25 22.29 -6.16
CA TYR A 180 0.16 22.45 -7.10
C TYR A 180 -0.72 21.21 -7.14
N ALA A 181 -2.02 21.42 -7.36
CA ALA A 181 -2.98 20.34 -7.56
C ALA A 181 -4.05 20.76 -8.57
N SER A 182 -4.33 19.87 -9.51
CA SER A 182 -5.45 20.03 -10.44
C SER A 182 -6.09 18.69 -10.77
N LEU A 183 -7.33 18.77 -11.23
CA LEU A 183 -8.09 17.64 -11.75
C LEU A 183 -8.65 18.02 -13.12
N ASN A 184 -8.34 17.22 -14.14
CA ASN A 184 -8.71 17.46 -15.53
C ASN A 184 -8.36 18.89 -16.00
N GLY A 185 -7.17 19.35 -15.62
CA GLY A 185 -6.65 20.66 -15.96
C GLY A 185 -7.27 21.84 -15.19
N LYS A 186 -8.17 21.60 -14.25
CA LYS A 186 -8.81 22.64 -13.44
C LYS A 186 -8.30 22.57 -12.00
N GLN A 187 -8.07 23.72 -11.39
CA GLN A 187 -7.79 23.78 -9.96
C GLN A 187 -8.96 23.21 -9.15
N ILE A 188 -8.67 22.63 -8.01
CA ILE A 188 -9.69 22.12 -7.12
C ILE A 188 -10.47 23.29 -6.50
N ASP A 189 -11.78 23.33 -6.73
CA ASP A 189 -12.67 24.26 -6.05
C ASP A 189 -12.94 23.77 -4.62
N PRO A 190 -12.51 24.50 -3.57
CA PRO A 190 -12.69 24.08 -2.19
C PRO A 190 -14.15 23.83 -1.79
N LYS A 191 -15.10 24.46 -2.47
CA LYS A 191 -16.54 24.38 -2.16
C LYS A 191 -17.28 23.30 -2.95
N ALA A 192 -16.69 22.81 -4.01
CA ALA A 192 -17.28 21.74 -4.82
C ALA A 192 -17.23 20.40 -4.10
N LYS A 193 -18.02 19.45 -4.57
CA LYS A 193 -17.99 18.05 -4.12
C LYS A 193 -17.35 17.19 -5.20
N TYR A 194 -16.52 16.23 -4.78
CA TYR A 194 -15.85 15.32 -5.67
C TYR A 194 -16.18 13.88 -5.29
N ARG A 195 -16.58 13.08 -6.26
CA ARG A 195 -16.86 11.66 -6.11
C ARG A 195 -15.60 10.87 -6.38
N ILE A 196 -15.17 10.03 -5.43
CA ILE A 196 -13.88 9.37 -5.42
C ILE A 196 -14.08 7.86 -5.31
N ALA A 197 -13.38 7.09 -6.16
CA ALA A 197 -13.23 5.66 -5.98
C ALA A 197 -11.93 5.38 -5.21
N THR A 198 -12.00 4.48 -4.27
CA THR A 198 -10.82 4.00 -3.53
C THR A 198 -11.09 2.61 -2.96
N ILE A 199 -10.19 2.09 -2.15
CA ILE A 199 -10.39 0.84 -1.42
C ILE A 199 -10.82 1.12 0.02
N ASP A 200 -11.55 0.19 0.61
CA ASP A 200 -12.10 0.30 1.97
C ASP A 200 -11.03 0.58 3.04
N TYR A 201 -9.83 0.03 2.86
CA TYR A 201 -8.68 0.30 3.70
C TYR A 201 -8.32 1.80 3.75
N LEU A 202 -8.23 2.46 2.59
CA LEU A 202 -7.94 3.90 2.51
C LEU A 202 -9.12 4.74 2.99
N ALA A 203 -10.34 4.32 2.69
CA ALA A 203 -11.54 5.02 3.12
C ALA A 203 -11.67 5.16 4.65
N GLN A 204 -10.97 4.32 5.41
CA GLN A 204 -10.87 4.41 6.86
C GLN A 204 -9.83 5.45 7.34
N GLY A 205 -9.06 6.05 6.43
CA GLY A 205 -8.00 7.02 6.73
C GLY A 205 -6.66 6.38 7.05
N ASN A 206 -6.43 5.14 6.60
CA ASN A 206 -5.15 4.48 6.71
C ASN A 206 -4.10 5.10 5.78
N ASP A 207 -2.85 4.69 5.90
CA ASP A 207 -1.69 5.23 5.18
C ASP A 207 -1.53 6.76 5.34
N LYS A 208 -1.98 7.31 6.48
CA LYS A 208 -1.98 8.74 6.78
C LYS A 208 -2.88 9.59 5.86
N LEU A 209 -3.82 8.98 5.14
CA LEU A 209 -4.79 9.66 4.29
C LEU A 209 -6.07 9.97 5.09
N GLU A 210 -5.91 10.69 6.20
CA GLU A 210 -6.97 10.94 7.17
C GLU A 210 -8.13 11.79 6.61
N ALA A 211 -7.90 12.56 5.53
CA ALA A 211 -8.94 13.32 4.86
C ALA A 211 -10.12 12.44 4.45
N PHE A 212 -9.90 11.16 4.16
CA PHE A 212 -10.97 10.20 3.88
C PHE A 212 -11.95 9.98 5.03
N LYS A 213 -11.57 10.28 6.28
CA LYS A 213 -12.50 10.19 7.42
C LYS A 213 -13.64 11.19 7.32
N ALA A 214 -13.48 12.30 6.58
CA ALA A 214 -14.51 13.31 6.34
C ALA A 214 -15.50 12.95 5.22
N LYS A 215 -15.46 11.69 4.73
CA LYS A 215 -16.31 11.22 3.65
C LYS A 215 -17.81 11.34 3.93
N THR A 216 -18.55 11.66 2.90
CA THR A 216 -20.03 11.58 2.83
C THR A 216 -20.44 10.67 1.68
N ASP A 217 -21.70 10.35 1.58
CA ASP A 217 -22.29 9.51 0.51
C ASP A 217 -21.47 8.23 0.29
N PHE A 218 -21.12 7.56 1.38
CA PHE A 218 -20.26 6.38 1.36
C PHE A 218 -21.01 5.16 0.84
N ASN A 219 -20.57 4.63 -0.29
CA ASN A 219 -21.04 3.39 -0.88
C ASN A 219 -19.92 2.36 -0.90
N ALA A 220 -20.08 1.27 -0.16
CA ALA A 220 -19.11 0.16 -0.08
C ALA A 220 -19.86 -1.17 -0.30
N PRO A 221 -20.04 -1.60 -1.54
CA PRO A 221 -20.70 -2.85 -1.86
C PRO A 221 -20.02 -4.04 -1.15
N GLN A 222 -20.82 -4.92 -0.54
CA GLN A 222 -20.30 -6.04 0.26
C GLN A 222 -20.29 -7.37 -0.49
N ASP A 223 -20.70 -7.36 -1.76
CA ASP A 223 -20.69 -8.56 -2.59
C ASP A 223 -19.28 -9.20 -2.63
N PRO A 224 -19.17 -10.53 -2.59
CA PRO A 224 -17.87 -11.21 -2.69
C PRO A 224 -17.09 -10.89 -3.98
N SER A 225 -17.79 -10.55 -5.08
CA SER A 225 -17.15 -10.12 -6.33
C SER A 225 -16.50 -8.74 -6.21
N ASN A 226 -16.90 -7.93 -5.21
CA ASN A 226 -16.30 -6.64 -4.92
C ASN A 226 -14.99 -6.80 -4.13
N ASN A 227 -14.02 -7.50 -4.71
CA ASN A 227 -12.65 -7.58 -4.20
C ASN A 227 -11.73 -6.96 -5.25
N SER A 228 -10.81 -6.10 -4.83
CA SER A 228 -9.90 -5.38 -5.73
C SER A 228 -9.16 -6.32 -6.69
N ARG A 229 -8.80 -7.52 -6.25
CA ARG A 229 -8.19 -8.56 -7.08
C ARG A 229 -9.10 -9.02 -8.20
N TYR A 230 -10.37 -9.28 -7.92
CA TYR A 230 -11.34 -9.68 -8.95
C TYR A 230 -11.64 -8.54 -9.92
N ILE A 231 -11.67 -7.31 -9.45
CA ILE A 231 -11.82 -6.12 -10.29
C ILE A 231 -10.64 -6.00 -11.26
N ILE A 232 -9.40 -6.19 -10.78
CA ILE A 232 -8.21 -6.18 -11.62
C ILE A 232 -8.27 -7.33 -12.66
N LEU A 233 -8.63 -8.54 -12.23
CA LEU A 233 -8.81 -9.68 -13.13
C LEU A 233 -9.87 -9.42 -14.19
N ASN A 234 -11.00 -8.83 -13.83
CA ASN A 234 -12.09 -8.49 -14.76
C ASN A 234 -11.63 -7.45 -15.79
N TYR A 235 -10.92 -6.42 -15.34
CA TYR A 235 -10.31 -5.43 -16.24
C TYR A 235 -9.35 -6.09 -17.24
N PHE A 236 -8.44 -6.94 -16.76
CA PHE A 236 -7.48 -7.63 -17.61
C PHE A 236 -8.15 -8.54 -18.65
N LYS A 237 -9.17 -9.30 -18.24
CA LYS A 237 -9.98 -10.11 -19.15
C LYS A 237 -10.72 -9.27 -20.18
N ALA A 238 -11.29 -8.11 -19.77
CA ALA A 238 -11.96 -7.20 -20.67
C ALA A 238 -10.99 -6.64 -21.73
N MET A 239 -9.80 -6.20 -21.32
CA MET A 239 -8.78 -5.71 -22.26
C MET A 239 -8.34 -6.83 -23.23
N THR A 240 -8.16 -8.05 -22.74
CA THR A 240 -7.82 -9.21 -23.58
C THR A 240 -8.93 -9.52 -24.57
N ALA A 241 -10.19 -9.47 -24.17
CA ALA A 241 -11.34 -9.67 -25.06
C ALA A 241 -11.43 -8.60 -26.16
N GLU A 242 -10.94 -7.39 -25.90
CA GLU A 242 -10.82 -6.31 -26.89
C GLU A 242 -9.53 -6.43 -27.74
N GLY A 243 -8.70 -7.46 -27.56
CA GLY A 243 -7.44 -7.63 -28.25
C GLY A 243 -6.36 -6.64 -27.83
N LYS A 244 -6.49 -6.03 -26.66
CA LYS A 244 -5.56 -5.03 -26.12
C LYS A 244 -4.56 -5.68 -25.15
N THR A 245 -3.34 -5.18 -25.17
CA THR A 245 -2.32 -5.47 -24.15
C THR A 245 -2.45 -4.47 -23.00
N ILE A 246 -2.02 -4.88 -21.82
CA ILE A 246 -1.94 -3.99 -20.66
C ILE A 246 -0.70 -3.11 -20.84
N ASP A 247 -0.93 -1.82 -20.96
CA ASP A 247 0.10 -0.79 -21.06
C ASP A 247 -0.28 0.39 -20.18
N SER A 248 0.59 0.76 -19.27
CA SER A 248 0.43 1.94 -18.43
C SER A 248 1.80 2.52 -18.11
N ARG A 249 1.94 3.81 -18.27
CA ARG A 249 3.21 4.52 -18.12
C ARG A 249 3.06 5.67 -17.14
N THR A 250 4.18 6.22 -16.70
CA THR A 250 4.19 7.50 -16.00
C THR A 250 3.76 8.60 -16.96
N GLU A 251 2.86 9.48 -16.52
CA GLU A 251 2.29 10.56 -17.32
C GLU A 251 2.51 11.93 -16.65
N GLY A 252 3.26 11.97 -15.53
CA GLY A 252 3.47 13.18 -14.74
C GLY A 252 2.27 13.51 -13.85
N ARG A 253 1.51 12.51 -13.44
CA ARG A 253 0.38 12.70 -12.51
C ARG A 253 0.85 13.19 -11.15
N ILE A 254 2.02 12.72 -10.70
CA ILE A 254 2.70 13.20 -9.50
C ILE A 254 4.17 13.40 -9.84
N ALA A 255 4.64 14.63 -9.77
CA ALA A 255 6.04 14.97 -10.10
C ALA A 255 6.66 15.89 -9.05
N TYR A 256 7.97 15.74 -8.85
CA TYR A 256 8.73 16.71 -8.07
C TYR A 256 9.00 17.95 -8.90
N PHE A 257 8.73 19.10 -8.32
CA PHE A 257 8.97 20.39 -8.92
C PHE A 257 10.37 20.92 -8.54
N SER A 258 11.13 21.38 -9.52
CA SER A 258 12.34 22.16 -9.29
C SER A 258 11.97 23.62 -9.11
N THR A 259 12.53 24.30 -8.11
CA THR A 259 12.23 25.70 -7.77
C THR A 259 12.56 26.70 -8.91
N ASP A 260 13.21 26.22 -9.96
CA ASP A 260 13.67 27.04 -11.08
C ASP A 260 12.76 26.95 -12.32
N GLU A 261 11.68 26.15 -12.27
CA GLU A 261 10.72 26.02 -13.37
C GLU A 261 9.33 26.48 -12.94
N GLU A 262 8.63 27.24 -13.78
CA GLU A 262 7.21 27.49 -13.59
C GLU A 262 6.43 26.17 -13.57
N PRO A 263 5.38 26.03 -12.71
CA PRO A 263 4.56 24.84 -12.72
C PRO A 263 4.07 24.56 -14.15
N PRO A 264 4.08 23.30 -14.61
CA PRO A 264 3.74 23.00 -15.99
C PRO A 264 2.35 23.55 -16.29
N ALA A 265 2.33 24.53 -17.21
CA ALA A 265 1.08 25.02 -17.76
C ALA A 265 0.35 23.83 -18.35
N VAL A 266 -0.87 23.61 -17.88
CA VAL A 266 -1.75 22.54 -18.35
C VAL A 266 -1.78 22.60 -19.87
N LYS A 267 -1.11 21.68 -20.55
CA LYS A 267 -1.36 21.44 -21.97
C LYS A 267 -2.77 20.84 -22.04
N ALA A 268 -3.72 21.68 -22.38
CA ALA A 268 -5.03 21.22 -22.78
C ALA A 268 -4.86 20.26 -23.96
N MET A 269 -5.16 18.99 -23.75
CA MET A 269 -5.41 18.01 -24.80
C MET A 269 -6.92 17.89 -25.01
#